data_dd302e444fcd0da7137fd854496db1ed
#
_entry.id   dd302e444fcd0da7137fd854496db1ed
#
_cell.length_a   1.000
_cell.length_b   1.000
_cell.length_c   1.000
_cell.angle_alpha   90.00
_cell.angle_beta   90.00
_cell.angle_gamma   90.00
#
_symmetry.space_group_name_H-M   'P 1'
#
loop_
_entity.id
_entity.type
_entity.pdbx_description
1 polymer ?
#
loop_
_entity_poly.entity_id
_entity_poly.type
_entity_poly.pdbx_seq_one_letter_code
_entity_poly.pdbx_strand_id
1 'polypeptide(L)'
;MLSKFFIDRPIFAVVIALVISILGALSMVTLPVAKYPSVTPPQIRVYTTYVGANADVLGTTVASVIERQMIGVDGLVNMSSSSNDNGVYSMTAQFETGTDDDMDMVNTQNRVSQITSTLPSEVTQTGVTVEKSTSSTAMVFALVSPNGTYDATFMKNYATQFFMDALKSVPGIGNVQEFAAVGALLQCLDDGVLASAAAND
;
A
#
# COMPACT_ATOMS: atom_id res chain seq x y z
N MET A 1 31.37 -25.91 -41.07
CA MET A 1 32.31 -24.95 -41.72
C MET A 1 32.56 -23.72 -40.84
N LEU A 2 31.70 -23.36 -39.91
CA LEU A 2 31.88 -22.24 -38.99
C LEU A 2 33.07 -22.42 -38.02
N SER A 3 33.24 -23.63 -37.47
CA SER A 3 34.35 -23.89 -36.50
C SER A 3 35.74 -23.66 -37.07
N LYS A 4 35.96 -23.99 -38.36
CA LYS A 4 37.23 -23.78 -39.03
C LYS A 4 37.61 -22.29 -39.17
N PHE A 5 36.62 -21.42 -39.38
CA PHE A 5 36.81 -19.97 -39.45
C PHE A 5 37.29 -19.38 -38.12
N PHE A 6 36.78 -19.88 -37.00
CA PHE A 6 37.17 -19.41 -35.66
C PHE A 6 38.57 -19.95 -35.25
N ILE A 7 38.95 -21.12 -35.74
CA ILE A 7 40.29 -21.71 -35.48
C ILE A 7 41.34 -20.93 -36.24
N ASP A 8 41.06 -20.54 -37.47
CA ASP A 8 41.98 -19.79 -38.31
C ASP A 8 42.14 -18.32 -37.92
N ARG A 9 41.18 -17.75 -37.16
CA ARG A 9 41.17 -16.35 -36.68
C ARG A 9 40.85 -16.23 -35.20
N PRO A 10 41.77 -16.57 -34.30
CA PRO A 10 41.49 -16.61 -32.85
C PRO A 10 41.20 -15.22 -32.30
N ILE A 11 41.72 -14.13 -32.83
CA ILE A 11 41.46 -12.76 -32.39
C ILE A 11 39.99 -12.40 -32.59
N PHE A 12 39.38 -12.85 -33.68
CA PHE A 12 37.98 -12.59 -33.97
C PHE A 12 37.05 -13.32 -33.00
N ALA A 13 37.39 -14.53 -32.61
CA ALA A 13 36.66 -15.30 -31.60
C ALA A 13 36.71 -14.62 -30.23
N VAL A 14 37.86 -14.12 -29.82
CA VAL A 14 38.04 -13.40 -28.55
C VAL A 14 37.21 -12.10 -28.51
N VAL A 15 37.20 -11.32 -29.60
CA VAL A 15 36.42 -10.08 -29.68
C VAL A 15 34.92 -10.37 -29.56
N ILE A 16 34.41 -11.37 -30.25
CA ILE A 16 33.00 -11.76 -30.17
C ILE A 16 32.66 -12.23 -28.76
N ALA A 17 33.48 -13.06 -28.13
CA ALA A 17 33.25 -13.52 -26.77
C ALA A 17 33.22 -12.35 -25.78
N LEU A 18 34.09 -11.38 -25.94
CA LEU A 18 34.18 -10.19 -25.09
C LEU A 18 32.92 -9.29 -25.26
N VAL A 19 32.49 -9.08 -26.49
CA VAL A 19 31.26 -8.33 -26.79
C VAL A 19 30.01 -9.00 -26.17
N ILE A 20 29.89 -10.32 -26.32
CA ILE A 20 28.76 -11.07 -25.73
C ILE A 20 28.81 -11.00 -24.20
N SER A 21 30.00 -11.10 -23.60
CA SER A 21 30.16 -11.02 -22.13
C SER A 21 29.78 -9.63 -21.60
N ILE A 22 30.19 -8.56 -22.30
CA ILE A 22 29.83 -7.19 -21.91
C ILE A 22 28.31 -6.95 -22.04
N LEU A 23 27.72 -7.39 -23.15
CA LEU A 23 26.28 -7.30 -23.36
C LEU A 23 25.51 -8.09 -22.29
N GLY A 24 25.97 -9.29 -21.94
CA GLY A 24 25.41 -10.09 -20.87
C GLY A 24 25.49 -9.42 -19.49
N ALA A 25 26.64 -8.84 -19.17
CA ALA A 25 26.82 -8.11 -17.91
C ALA A 25 25.93 -6.85 -17.84
N LEU A 26 25.83 -6.11 -18.96
CA LEU A 26 24.97 -4.94 -19.04
C LEU A 26 23.47 -5.31 -18.91
N SER A 27 23.05 -6.41 -19.52
CA SER A 27 21.70 -6.94 -19.44
C SER A 27 21.34 -7.37 -18.02
N MET A 28 22.30 -7.88 -17.24
CA MET A 28 22.09 -8.31 -15.85
C MET A 28 21.69 -7.15 -14.93
N VAL A 29 22.21 -5.95 -15.17
CA VAL A 29 21.90 -4.75 -14.38
C VAL A 29 20.51 -4.19 -14.71
N THR A 30 20.01 -4.41 -15.93
CA THR A 30 18.74 -3.88 -16.39
C THR A 30 17.57 -4.85 -16.19
N LEU A 31 17.85 -6.12 -15.83
CA LEU A 31 16.78 -7.08 -15.58
C LEU A 31 16.09 -6.78 -14.25
N PRO A 32 14.78 -6.53 -14.25
CA PRO A 32 14.03 -6.38 -13.00
C PRO A 32 13.97 -7.74 -12.28
N VAL A 33 14.63 -7.81 -11.12
CA VAL A 33 14.63 -9.03 -10.30
C VAL A 33 13.41 -8.96 -9.38
N ALA A 34 12.25 -9.33 -9.89
CA ALA A 34 11.08 -9.56 -9.06
C ALA A 34 10.95 -11.07 -8.80
N LYS A 35 10.90 -11.46 -7.53
CA LYS A 35 10.79 -12.88 -7.12
C LYS A 35 9.45 -13.50 -7.59
N TYR A 36 8.41 -12.66 -7.71
CA TYR A 36 7.11 -13.01 -8.27
C TYR A 36 6.61 -11.87 -9.17
N PRO A 37 5.92 -12.16 -10.27
CA PRO A 37 5.20 -11.12 -11.00
C PRO A 37 4.20 -10.46 -10.05
N SER A 38 4.02 -9.15 -10.16
CA SER A 38 3.01 -8.40 -9.41
C SER A 38 1.62 -8.80 -9.89
N VAL A 39 1.09 -9.86 -9.29
CA VAL A 39 -0.27 -10.39 -9.56
C VAL A 39 -1.32 -9.76 -8.64
N THR A 40 -0.90 -8.93 -7.69
CA THR A 40 -1.81 -8.21 -6.82
C THR A 40 -2.42 -7.04 -7.59
N PRO A 41 -3.74 -7.05 -7.79
CA PRO A 41 -4.42 -5.94 -8.45
C PRO A 41 -4.30 -4.67 -7.58
N PRO A 42 -4.17 -3.50 -8.20
CA PRO A 42 -4.18 -2.23 -7.52
C PRO A 42 -5.45 -2.05 -6.68
N GLN A 43 -5.31 -1.48 -5.50
CA GLN A 43 -6.42 -1.19 -4.62
C GLN A 43 -6.37 0.26 -4.16
N ILE A 44 -7.51 0.94 -4.29
CA ILE A 44 -7.69 2.31 -3.80
C ILE A 44 -8.71 2.28 -2.68
N ARG A 45 -8.35 2.88 -1.54
CA ARG A 45 -9.23 3.04 -0.40
C ARG A 45 -9.81 4.44 -0.38
N VAL A 46 -11.12 4.51 -0.19
CA VAL A 46 -11.86 5.76 0.05
C VAL A 46 -12.45 5.68 1.45
N TYR A 47 -12.17 6.66 2.28
CA TYR A 47 -12.77 6.69 3.63
C TYR A 47 -13.15 8.10 4.05
N THR A 48 -14.16 8.16 4.90
CA THR A 48 -14.64 9.40 5.50
C THR A 48 -15.28 9.11 6.85
N THR A 49 -15.48 10.16 7.64
CA THR A 49 -16.13 10.07 8.93
C THR A 49 -17.35 10.99 8.97
N TYR A 50 -18.50 10.42 9.31
CA TYR A 50 -19.73 11.15 9.59
C TYR A 50 -20.00 11.11 11.09
N VAL A 51 -19.59 12.15 11.80
CA VAL A 51 -19.71 12.20 13.26
C VAL A 51 -21.18 12.17 13.68
N GLY A 52 -21.54 11.21 14.52
CA GLY A 52 -22.89 11.07 15.06
C GLY A 52 -23.85 10.23 14.20
N ALA A 53 -23.44 9.75 13.05
CA ALA A 53 -24.23 8.83 12.23
C ALA A 53 -24.03 7.38 12.67
N ASN A 54 -25.09 6.58 12.62
CA ASN A 54 -25.03 5.12 12.72
C ASN A 54 -24.77 4.49 11.33
N ALA A 55 -24.53 3.16 11.29
CA ALA A 55 -24.23 2.44 10.06
C ALA A 55 -25.34 2.56 9.00
N ASP A 56 -26.62 2.57 9.38
CA ASP A 56 -27.75 2.66 8.45
C ASP A 56 -27.83 4.02 7.78
N VAL A 57 -27.67 5.10 8.54
CA VAL A 57 -27.64 6.48 7.99
C VAL A 57 -26.43 6.64 7.09
N LEU A 58 -25.28 6.15 7.52
CA LEU A 58 -24.05 6.17 6.74
C LEU A 58 -24.22 5.41 5.41
N GLY A 59 -24.81 4.22 5.45
CA GLY A 59 -25.09 3.40 4.28
C GLY A 59 -25.99 4.07 3.26
N THR A 60 -27.03 4.75 3.71
CA THR A 60 -28.01 5.37 2.82
C THR A 60 -27.59 6.74 2.29
N THR A 61 -26.92 7.55 3.11
CA THR A 61 -26.59 8.95 2.77
C THR A 61 -25.19 9.13 2.16
N VAL A 62 -24.24 8.34 2.58
CA VAL A 62 -22.82 8.46 2.14
C VAL A 62 -22.41 7.31 1.23
N ALA A 63 -22.54 6.06 1.70
CA ALA A 63 -22.11 4.90 0.96
C ALA A 63 -22.79 4.80 -0.41
N SER A 64 -24.12 4.86 -0.44
CA SER A 64 -24.91 4.74 -1.69
C SER A 64 -24.57 5.82 -2.73
N VAL A 65 -24.15 7.02 -2.29
CA VAL A 65 -23.79 8.12 -3.18
C VAL A 65 -22.41 7.88 -3.76
N ILE A 66 -21.43 7.53 -2.92
CA ILE A 66 -20.06 7.26 -3.34
C ILE A 66 -20.02 6.03 -4.24
N GLU A 67 -20.65 4.93 -3.86
CA GLU A 67 -20.66 3.67 -4.61
C GLU A 67 -21.25 3.85 -6.01
N ARG A 68 -22.37 4.55 -6.14
CA ARG A 68 -22.96 4.85 -7.45
C ARG A 68 -22.02 5.62 -8.37
N GLN A 69 -21.25 6.54 -7.84
CA GLN A 69 -20.31 7.33 -8.62
C GLN A 69 -19.09 6.50 -9.03
N MET A 70 -18.71 5.54 -8.21
CA MET A 70 -17.58 4.65 -8.48
C MET A 70 -17.87 3.61 -9.57
N ILE A 71 -19.11 3.21 -9.78
CA ILE A 71 -19.51 2.21 -10.81
C ILE A 71 -19.08 2.60 -12.24
N GLY A 72 -18.73 3.83 -12.51
CA GLY A 72 -18.29 4.26 -13.85
C GLY A 72 -16.79 4.57 -13.95
N VAL A 73 -15.98 4.11 -13.01
CA VAL A 73 -14.52 4.29 -13.08
C VAL A 73 -13.91 3.22 -13.98
N ASP A 74 -13.05 3.66 -14.90
CA ASP A 74 -12.37 2.76 -15.84
C ASP A 74 -11.44 1.81 -15.08
N GLY A 75 -11.44 0.54 -15.47
CA GLY A 75 -10.59 -0.50 -14.86
C GLY A 75 -11.07 -1.02 -13.50
N LEU A 76 -12.21 -0.55 -12.98
CA LEU A 76 -12.78 -1.06 -11.73
C LEU A 76 -13.32 -2.49 -11.92
N VAL A 77 -12.76 -3.45 -11.17
CA VAL A 77 -13.18 -4.87 -11.21
C VAL A 77 -14.11 -5.21 -10.06
N ASN A 78 -13.78 -4.75 -8.87
CA ASN A 78 -14.54 -5.07 -7.68
C ASN A 78 -14.53 -3.89 -6.69
N MET A 79 -15.58 -3.83 -5.89
CA MET A 79 -15.74 -2.79 -4.88
C MET A 79 -16.37 -3.41 -3.63
N SER A 80 -15.78 -3.15 -2.48
CA SER A 80 -16.32 -3.55 -1.18
C SER A 80 -16.35 -2.35 -0.24
N SER A 81 -17.45 -2.19 0.49
CA SER A 81 -17.62 -1.11 1.43
C SER A 81 -18.05 -1.59 2.81
N SER A 82 -17.76 -0.80 3.82
CA SER A 82 -18.10 -1.05 5.20
C SER A 82 -18.52 0.27 5.86
N SER A 83 -19.65 0.25 6.55
CA SER A 83 -20.17 1.35 7.36
C SER A 83 -20.25 0.90 8.81
N ASN A 84 -19.64 1.64 9.72
CA ASN A 84 -19.58 1.30 11.13
C ASN A 84 -20.46 2.26 11.96
N ASP A 85 -20.98 1.78 13.10
CA ASP A 85 -21.80 2.58 14.03
C ASP A 85 -21.04 3.75 14.69
N ASN A 86 -19.72 3.77 14.60
CA ASN A 86 -18.91 4.91 15.03
C ASN A 86 -18.82 6.03 13.98
N GLY A 87 -19.62 5.97 12.92
CA GLY A 87 -19.65 6.97 11.86
C GLY A 87 -18.53 6.87 10.83
N VAL A 88 -17.75 5.80 10.81
CA VAL A 88 -16.67 5.61 9.83
C VAL A 88 -17.19 4.80 8.64
N TYR A 89 -17.05 5.38 7.45
CA TYR A 89 -17.23 4.72 6.16
C TYR A 89 -15.88 4.41 5.55
N SER A 90 -15.72 3.22 5.03
CA SER A 90 -14.53 2.79 4.29
C SER A 90 -14.93 1.95 3.10
N MET A 91 -14.43 2.28 1.93
CA MET A 91 -14.61 1.53 0.69
C MET A 91 -13.25 1.17 0.11
N THR A 92 -13.11 -0.04 -0.40
CA THR A 92 -11.93 -0.49 -1.15
C THR A 92 -12.36 -0.82 -2.57
N ALA A 93 -11.81 -0.10 -3.52
CA ALA A 93 -11.97 -0.32 -4.96
C ALA A 93 -10.76 -1.08 -5.49
N GLN A 94 -11.00 -2.17 -6.19
CA GLN A 94 -9.98 -3.04 -6.79
C GLN A 94 -10.02 -2.86 -8.31
N PHE A 95 -8.85 -2.58 -8.89
CA PHE A 95 -8.68 -2.32 -10.32
C PHE A 95 -8.08 -3.54 -11.04
N GLU A 96 -8.08 -3.50 -12.36
CA GLU A 96 -7.49 -4.55 -13.19
C GLU A 96 -5.97 -4.66 -12.92
N THR A 97 -5.47 -5.88 -13.00
CA THR A 97 -4.03 -6.13 -12.82
C THR A 97 -3.25 -5.52 -13.99
N GLY A 98 -2.30 -4.65 -13.67
CA GLY A 98 -1.45 -3.99 -14.67
C GLY A 98 -1.88 -2.56 -15.02
N THR A 99 -2.93 -2.04 -14.39
CA THR A 99 -3.25 -0.60 -14.42
C THR A 99 -2.24 0.19 -13.58
N ASP A 100 -2.15 1.48 -13.85
CA ASP A 100 -1.28 2.39 -13.11
C ASP A 100 -1.98 2.87 -11.84
N ASP A 101 -1.43 2.50 -10.68
CA ASP A 101 -1.96 2.86 -9.35
C ASP A 101 -2.15 4.37 -9.17
N ASP A 102 -1.29 5.20 -9.79
CA ASP A 102 -1.37 6.65 -9.71
C ASP A 102 -2.58 7.16 -10.50
N MET A 103 -2.80 6.63 -11.68
CA MET A 103 -3.95 6.98 -12.52
C MET A 103 -5.26 6.51 -11.91
N ASP A 104 -5.29 5.30 -11.34
CA ASP A 104 -6.46 4.75 -10.66
C ASP A 104 -6.86 5.61 -9.45
N MET A 105 -5.86 6.07 -8.67
CA MET A 105 -6.09 7.00 -7.57
C MET A 105 -6.63 8.35 -8.07
N VAL A 106 -6.05 8.93 -9.13
CA VAL A 106 -6.50 10.20 -9.70
C VAL A 106 -7.93 10.09 -10.25
N ASN A 107 -8.24 9.01 -10.95
CA ASN A 107 -9.58 8.76 -11.47
C ASN A 107 -10.60 8.62 -10.34
N THR A 108 -10.27 7.88 -9.29
CA THR A 108 -11.09 7.74 -8.09
C THR A 108 -11.29 9.08 -7.40
N GLN A 109 -10.22 9.85 -7.19
CA GLN A 109 -10.27 11.18 -6.57
C GLN A 109 -11.15 12.15 -7.37
N ASN A 110 -11.05 12.14 -8.70
CA ASN A 110 -11.87 12.97 -9.57
C ASN A 110 -13.35 12.62 -9.44
N ARG A 111 -13.69 11.32 -9.41
CA ARG A 111 -15.07 10.85 -9.24
C ARG A 111 -15.65 11.24 -7.88
N VAL A 112 -14.89 11.03 -6.80
CA VAL A 112 -15.30 11.42 -5.45
C VAL A 112 -15.47 12.93 -5.33
N SER A 113 -14.58 13.73 -5.93
CA SER A 113 -14.66 15.19 -5.89
C SER A 113 -15.94 15.74 -6.55
N GLN A 114 -16.45 15.08 -7.60
CA GLN A 114 -17.68 15.48 -8.29
C GLN A 114 -18.92 15.40 -7.39
N ILE A 115 -18.94 14.51 -6.43
CA ILE A 115 -20.08 14.28 -5.53
C ILE A 115 -19.92 14.90 -4.15
N THR A 116 -18.77 15.49 -3.85
CA THR A 116 -18.49 16.07 -2.54
C THR A 116 -19.56 17.09 -2.12
N SER A 117 -20.09 17.86 -3.06
CA SER A 117 -21.17 18.85 -2.82
C SER A 117 -22.53 18.21 -2.52
N THR A 118 -22.74 16.95 -2.82
CA THR A 118 -24.01 16.21 -2.56
C THR A 118 -23.98 15.44 -1.25
N LEU A 119 -22.80 15.34 -0.62
CA LEU A 119 -22.63 14.69 0.67
C LEU A 119 -23.11 15.60 1.82
N PRO A 120 -23.49 15.02 2.97
CA PRO A 120 -23.83 15.79 4.17
C PRO A 120 -22.73 16.78 4.57
N SER A 121 -23.12 17.90 5.19
CA SER A 121 -22.19 18.96 5.61
C SER A 121 -21.09 18.47 6.56
N GLU A 122 -21.41 17.54 7.43
CA GLU A 122 -20.49 16.94 8.40
C GLU A 122 -19.39 16.12 7.69
N VAL A 123 -19.76 15.42 6.63
CA VAL A 123 -18.82 14.65 5.79
C VAL A 123 -17.95 15.59 4.95
N THR A 124 -18.54 16.68 4.42
CA THR A 124 -17.76 17.66 3.65
C THR A 124 -16.77 18.43 4.52
N GLN A 125 -17.07 18.67 5.79
CA GLN A 125 -16.15 19.32 6.75
C GLN A 125 -14.99 18.39 7.15
N THR A 126 -15.25 17.11 7.35
CA THR A 126 -14.19 16.12 7.64
C THR A 126 -13.39 15.75 6.39
N GLY A 127 -14.01 15.88 5.22
CA GLY A 127 -13.45 15.51 3.94
C GLY A 127 -13.56 14.01 3.64
N VAL A 128 -13.41 13.67 2.35
CA VAL A 128 -13.29 12.29 1.89
C VAL A 128 -11.85 12.07 1.47
N THR A 129 -11.21 11.11 2.08
CA THR A 129 -9.81 10.77 1.79
C THR A 129 -9.74 9.60 0.82
N VAL A 130 -8.90 9.74 -0.20
CA VAL A 130 -8.60 8.69 -1.17
C VAL A 130 -7.12 8.38 -1.07
N GLU A 131 -6.78 7.12 -0.87
CA GLU A 131 -5.40 6.65 -0.72
C GLU A 131 -5.18 5.32 -1.42
N LYS A 132 -3.94 5.05 -1.83
CA LYS A 132 -3.55 3.73 -2.32
C LYS A 132 -3.57 2.74 -1.16
N SER A 133 -4.14 1.57 -1.40
CA SER A 133 -4.16 0.48 -0.43
C SER A 133 -3.38 -0.69 -1.00
N THR A 134 -2.34 -1.10 -0.30
CA THR A 134 -1.63 -2.33 -0.61
C THR A 134 -2.10 -3.43 0.34
N SER A 135 -2.40 -4.60 -0.21
CA SER A 135 -2.83 -5.76 0.59
C SER A 135 -1.68 -6.42 1.37
N SER A 136 -0.44 -6.02 1.11
CA SER A 136 0.74 -6.58 1.77
C SER A 136 1.43 -5.56 2.67
N THR A 137 1.61 -5.92 3.93
CA THR A 137 2.43 -5.16 4.87
C THR A 137 3.89 -5.48 4.58
N ALA A 138 4.68 -4.48 4.22
CA ALA A 138 6.10 -4.66 3.91
C ALA A 138 6.92 -4.85 5.19
N MET A 139 6.61 -4.10 6.26
CA MET A 139 7.33 -4.17 7.52
C MET A 139 6.47 -3.66 8.68
N VAL A 140 6.66 -4.24 9.85
CA VAL A 140 6.03 -3.81 11.10
C VAL A 140 7.14 -3.52 12.12
N PHE A 141 7.08 -2.36 12.74
CA PHE A 141 7.99 -1.97 13.82
C PHE A 141 7.21 -1.87 15.14
N ALA A 142 7.78 -2.38 16.19
CA ALA A 142 7.27 -2.20 17.55
C ALA A 142 8.20 -1.29 18.36
N LEU A 143 7.65 -0.22 18.92
CA LEU A 143 8.37 0.64 19.83
C LEU A 143 8.06 0.19 21.26
N VAL A 144 9.07 -0.21 22.01
CA VAL A 144 8.94 -0.76 23.37
C VAL A 144 9.77 0.04 24.36
N SER A 145 9.22 0.31 25.53
CA SER A 145 9.95 0.88 26.67
C SER A 145 10.29 -0.24 27.66
N PRO A 146 11.51 -0.82 27.66
CA PRO A 146 11.86 -2.00 28.48
C PRO A 146 11.71 -1.79 29.98
N ASN A 147 11.90 -0.55 30.43
CA ASN A 147 11.86 -0.19 31.86
C ASN A 147 10.55 0.49 32.28
N GLY A 148 9.54 0.55 31.38
CA GLY A 148 8.29 1.25 31.66
C GLY A 148 8.43 2.75 31.94
N THR A 149 9.57 3.36 31.56
CA THR A 149 9.88 4.76 31.83
C THR A 149 8.98 5.72 31.06
N TYR A 150 8.52 5.31 29.87
CA TYR A 150 7.68 6.11 29.00
C TYR A 150 6.30 5.48 28.85
N ASP A 151 5.28 6.31 29.01
CA ASP A 151 3.88 5.91 28.80
C ASP A 151 3.59 5.67 27.30
N ALA A 152 2.60 4.82 27.04
CA ALA A 152 2.16 4.47 25.70
C ALA A 152 1.79 5.71 24.87
N THR A 153 1.16 6.70 25.49
CA THR A 153 0.78 7.97 24.86
C THR A 153 2.02 8.77 24.42
N PHE A 154 3.06 8.79 25.24
CA PHE A 154 4.32 9.43 24.89
C PHE A 154 5.01 8.74 23.73
N MET A 155 5.08 7.40 23.76
CA MET A 155 5.68 6.61 22.68
C MET A 155 4.93 6.79 21.36
N LYS A 156 3.59 6.84 21.41
CA LYS A 156 2.77 7.13 20.26
C LYS A 156 3.08 8.50 19.65
N ASN A 157 3.08 9.54 20.47
CA ASN A 157 3.37 10.90 20.01
C ASN A 157 4.79 11.01 19.43
N TYR A 158 5.75 10.35 20.07
CA TYR A 158 7.13 10.29 19.59
C TYR A 158 7.23 9.59 18.23
N ALA A 159 6.55 8.43 18.07
CA ALA A 159 6.50 7.71 16.80
C ALA A 159 5.87 8.56 15.70
N THR A 160 4.75 9.24 16.00
CA THR A 160 4.05 10.09 15.03
C THR A 160 4.91 11.26 14.57
N GLN A 161 5.60 11.94 15.48
CA GLN A 161 6.37 13.14 15.15
C GLN A 161 7.72 12.85 14.47
N PHE A 162 8.39 11.78 14.86
CA PHE A 162 9.76 11.55 14.41
C PHE A 162 9.90 10.39 13.43
N PHE A 163 9.15 9.29 13.64
CA PHE A 163 9.28 8.12 12.78
C PHE A 163 8.38 8.18 11.55
N MET A 164 7.15 8.61 11.69
CA MET A 164 6.21 8.61 10.55
C MET A 164 6.65 9.55 9.44
N ASP A 165 7.10 10.75 9.77
CA ASP A 165 7.53 11.72 8.77
C ASP A 165 8.83 11.30 8.08
N ALA A 166 9.77 10.74 8.86
CA ALA A 166 11.02 10.20 8.32
C ALA A 166 10.76 9.01 7.39
N LEU A 167 9.85 8.10 7.75
CA LEU A 167 9.50 6.95 6.91
C LEU A 167 8.75 7.36 5.64
N LYS A 168 7.79 8.28 5.73
CA LYS A 168 7.06 8.78 4.56
C LYS A 168 7.95 9.51 3.56
N SER A 169 9.09 10.03 3.99
CA SER A 169 10.04 10.71 3.11
C SER A 169 10.91 9.75 2.28
N VAL A 170 10.89 8.45 2.60
CA VAL A 170 11.68 7.44 1.86
C VAL A 170 10.96 7.06 0.57
N PRO A 171 11.60 7.21 -0.60
CA PRO A 171 10.98 6.84 -1.87
C PRO A 171 10.69 5.33 -1.91
N GLY A 172 9.47 4.98 -2.34
CA GLY A 172 9.01 3.59 -2.41
C GLY A 172 8.12 3.15 -1.24
N ILE A 173 7.92 3.98 -0.22
CA ILE A 173 6.96 3.72 0.85
C ILE A 173 5.61 4.32 0.45
N GLY A 174 4.60 3.47 0.29
CA GLY A 174 3.26 3.89 -0.13
C GLY A 174 2.42 4.45 1.01
N ASN A 175 2.38 3.78 2.15
CA ASN A 175 1.62 4.22 3.32
C ASN A 175 2.29 3.76 4.63
N VAL A 176 2.22 4.61 5.64
CA VAL A 176 2.69 4.31 7.00
C VAL A 176 1.52 4.53 7.96
N GLN A 177 1.10 3.45 8.60
CA GLN A 177 -0.01 3.47 9.56
C GLN A 177 0.51 3.14 10.97
N GLU A 178 0.01 3.83 11.96
CA GLU A 178 0.22 3.50 13.35
C GLU A 178 -0.94 2.64 13.89
N PHE A 179 -0.61 1.59 14.58
CA PHE A 179 -1.57 0.81 15.33
C PHE A 179 -1.40 1.16 16.81
N ALA A 180 -2.36 1.86 17.38
CA ALA A 180 -2.38 2.15 18.81
C ALA A 180 -2.81 0.90 19.58
N ALA A 181 -1.90 -0.05 19.74
CA ALA A 181 -2.12 -1.26 20.55
C ALA A 181 -1.69 -1.01 22.00
N VAL A 182 -2.39 -0.16 22.72
CA VAL A 182 -2.14 0.16 24.14
C VAL A 182 -2.57 -0.98 25.10
N GLY A 183 -2.75 -2.16 24.68
CA GLY A 183 -3.11 -3.27 25.56
C GLY A 183 -2.95 -4.65 24.92
N ALA A 184 -3.14 -4.75 23.62
CA ALA A 184 -3.14 -6.03 22.93
C ALA A 184 -1.73 -6.64 22.75
N LEU A 185 -0.70 -5.81 22.62
CA LEU A 185 0.69 -6.30 22.48
C LEU A 185 1.25 -6.85 23.78
N LEU A 186 0.86 -6.31 24.95
CA LEU A 186 1.25 -6.88 26.24
C LEU A 186 0.60 -8.25 26.47
N GLN A 187 -0.63 -8.44 26.00
CA GLN A 187 -1.33 -9.73 26.11
C GLN A 187 -0.78 -10.76 25.12
N CYS A 188 -0.37 -10.35 23.91
CA CYS A 188 0.30 -11.25 22.96
C CYS A 188 1.73 -11.64 23.37
N LEU A 189 2.43 -10.77 24.13
CA LEU A 189 3.75 -11.08 24.68
C LEU A 189 3.65 -12.06 25.85
N ASP A 190 2.59 -11.96 26.66
CA ASP A 190 2.34 -12.85 27.80
C ASP A 190 1.85 -14.24 27.33
N ASP A 191 1.16 -14.31 26.20
CA ASP A 191 0.67 -15.56 25.59
C ASP A 191 1.72 -16.30 24.70
N GLY A 192 2.96 -15.84 24.64
CA GLY A 192 4.06 -16.53 23.95
C GLY A 192 3.98 -16.60 22.41
N VAL A 193 3.05 -15.88 21.78
CA VAL A 193 2.81 -15.97 20.33
C VAL A 193 3.93 -15.33 19.50
N LEU A 194 4.69 -14.37 20.07
CA LEU A 194 5.85 -13.76 19.38
C LEU A 194 7.17 -14.53 19.54
N ALA A 195 7.24 -15.53 20.43
CA ALA A 195 8.43 -16.36 20.57
C ALA A 195 8.64 -17.35 19.40
N SER A 196 7.62 -17.58 18.58
CA SER A 196 7.71 -18.51 17.45
C SER A 196 8.19 -17.87 16.14
N ALA A 197 8.16 -16.55 16.03
CA ALA A 197 8.62 -15.83 14.84
C ALA A 197 10.13 -15.55 14.82
N ALA A 198 10.79 -15.62 15.99
CA ALA A 198 12.24 -15.37 16.13
C ALA A 198 13.09 -16.65 16.13
N ALA A 199 12.50 -17.84 16.01
CA ALA A 199 13.20 -19.12 16.10
C ALA A 199 13.35 -19.86 14.76
N ASN A 200 13.13 -19.18 13.63
CA ASN A 200 13.27 -19.77 12.30
C ASN A 200 14.17 -18.90 11.40
N ASP A 201 15.41 -18.69 11.85
CA ASP A 201 16.58 -18.37 11.02
C ASP A 201 17.67 -19.40 11.21
#